data_cca99eb11b36aac4bce7355d1a7d59cf
#
_entry.id   cca99eb11b36aac4bce7355d1a7d59cf
#
_cell.length_a   1.000
_cell.length_b   1.000
_cell.length_c   1.000
_cell.angle_alpha   90.00
_cell.angle_beta   90.00
_cell.angle_gamma   90.00
#
_symmetry.space_group_name_H-M   'P 1'
#
loop_
_entity.id
_entity.type
_entity.pdbx_description
1 polymer ?
#
loop_
_entity_poly.entity_id
_entity_poly.type
_entity_poly.pdbx_seq_one_letter_code
_entity_poly.pdbx_strand_id
1 'polypeptide(L)'
;ATALDVSEKALKIAEENIKNLGLSKKVKVLKSDLFENVDEKFDLIVSNPPYIPLSEKATIQKEVTFDPELALFTKDAKGLEFYEKIIKEAKNYLNKNGYLLFEMGIDQSKEIKELLETNGYKNIEIIKDLAEIDRVAIAQI
;
A
#
# COMPACT_ATOMS: atom_id res chain seq x y z
N ALA A 1 4.20 -11.80 -10.51
CA ALA A 1 3.98 -10.64 -9.63
C ALA A 1 5.20 -9.72 -9.68
N THR A 2 5.00 -8.43 -9.40
CA THR A 2 6.08 -7.45 -9.27
C THR A 2 6.03 -6.86 -7.86
N ALA A 3 7.12 -6.98 -7.11
CA ALA A 3 7.29 -6.38 -5.80
C ALA A 3 8.04 -5.06 -5.93
N LEU A 4 7.49 -3.99 -5.37
CA LEU A 4 8.03 -2.64 -5.45
C LEU A 4 8.46 -2.16 -4.07
N ASP A 5 9.60 -1.49 -3.99
CA ASP A 5 9.99 -0.71 -2.81
C ASP A 5 10.97 0.39 -3.23
N VAL A 6 11.00 1.48 -2.48
CA VAL A 6 11.98 2.56 -2.64
C VAL A 6 13.31 2.22 -1.96
N SER A 7 13.28 1.37 -0.94
CA SER A 7 14.42 0.96 -0.13
C SER A 7 15.19 -0.19 -0.77
N GLU A 8 16.43 0.05 -1.17
CA GLU A 8 17.33 -1.00 -1.68
C GLU A 8 17.59 -2.10 -0.64
N LYS A 9 17.53 -1.77 0.65
CA LYS A 9 17.69 -2.77 1.72
C LYS A 9 16.49 -3.72 1.77
N ALA A 10 15.28 -3.19 1.67
CA ALA A 10 14.05 -3.99 1.61
C ALA A 10 14.03 -4.88 0.37
N LEU A 11 14.41 -4.33 -0.80
CA LEU A 11 14.47 -5.09 -2.06
C LEU A 11 15.47 -6.25 -1.99
N LYS A 12 16.63 -6.08 -1.37
CA LYS A 12 17.60 -7.18 -1.17
C LYS A 12 17.02 -8.32 -0.33
N ILE A 13 16.31 -7.99 0.75
CA ILE A 13 15.65 -8.99 1.59
C ILE A 13 14.54 -9.69 0.80
N ALA A 14 13.76 -8.95 0.01
CA ALA A 14 12.73 -9.51 -0.85
C ALA A 14 13.33 -10.48 -1.89
N GLU A 15 14.44 -10.12 -2.54
CA GLU A 15 15.15 -10.98 -3.48
C GLU A 15 15.66 -12.28 -2.84
N GLU A 16 16.25 -12.19 -1.63
CA GLU A 16 16.68 -13.35 -0.86
C GLU A 16 15.51 -14.28 -0.53
N ASN A 17 14.38 -13.71 -0.07
CA ASN A 17 13.18 -14.47 0.23
C ASN A 17 12.60 -15.15 -1.02
N ILE A 18 12.50 -14.43 -2.14
CA ILE A 18 12.04 -14.96 -3.43
C ILE A 18 12.91 -16.15 -3.86
N LYS A 19 14.22 -16.03 -3.72
CA LYS A 19 15.17 -17.10 -4.04
C LYS A 19 14.99 -18.31 -3.12
N ASN A 20 14.91 -18.09 -1.81
CA ASN A 20 14.77 -19.15 -0.82
C ASN A 20 13.45 -19.92 -0.96
N LEU A 21 12.39 -19.25 -1.41
CA LEU A 21 11.07 -19.82 -1.68
C LEU A 21 10.95 -20.43 -3.09
N GLY A 22 11.99 -20.36 -3.92
CA GLY A 22 11.96 -20.89 -5.29
C GLY A 22 11.05 -20.11 -6.24
N LEU A 23 10.77 -18.83 -5.94
CA LEU A 23 9.83 -17.97 -6.68
C LEU A 23 10.50 -17.08 -7.74
N SER A 24 11.80 -17.21 -8.00
CA SER A 24 12.56 -16.32 -8.90
C SER A 24 12.02 -16.24 -10.34
N LYS A 25 11.26 -17.24 -10.79
CA LYS A 25 10.60 -17.22 -12.11
C LYS A 25 9.19 -16.59 -12.08
N LYS A 26 8.66 -16.31 -10.90
CA LYS A 26 7.27 -15.84 -10.70
C LYS A 26 7.18 -14.42 -10.14
N VAL A 27 8.23 -13.96 -9.48
CA VAL A 27 8.26 -12.65 -8.83
C VAL A 27 9.46 -11.85 -9.31
N LYS A 28 9.19 -10.67 -9.82
CA LYS A 28 10.17 -9.65 -10.21
C LYS A 28 10.28 -8.62 -9.07
N VAL A 29 11.47 -8.13 -8.80
CA VAL A 29 11.71 -7.04 -7.84
C VAL A 29 12.07 -5.78 -8.62
N LEU A 30 11.50 -4.64 -8.26
CA LEU A 30 11.72 -3.39 -8.95
C LEU A 30 11.88 -2.25 -7.92
N LYS A 31 12.97 -1.51 -8.00
CA LYS A 31 13.12 -0.26 -7.25
C LYS A 31 12.26 0.83 -7.86
N SER A 32 11.28 1.34 -7.10
CA SER A 32 10.37 2.38 -7.55
C SER A 32 9.83 3.17 -6.36
N ASP A 33 9.70 4.48 -6.50
CA ASP A 33 8.84 5.29 -5.64
C ASP A 33 7.43 5.22 -6.24
N LEU A 34 6.54 4.50 -5.56
CA LEU A 34 5.24 4.14 -6.07
C LEU A 34 5.34 3.56 -7.50
N PHE A 35 4.77 4.23 -8.50
CA PHE A 35 4.69 3.75 -9.88
C PHE A 35 5.73 4.33 -10.83
N GLU A 36 6.70 5.13 -10.37
CA GLU A 36 7.64 5.85 -11.24
C GLU A 36 8.38 4.98 -12.27
N ASN A 37 8.74 3.75 -11.88
CA ASN A 37 9.48 2.82 -12.74
C ASN A 37 8.63 1.64 -13.23
N VAL A 38 7.30 1.74 -13.10
CA VAL A 38 6.37 0.70 -13.55
C VAL A 38 5.97 0.95 -14.99
N ASP A 39 6.12 -0.07 -15.84
CA ASP A 39 5.81 -0.02 -17.27
C ASP A 39 4.73 -1.03 -17.71
N GLU A 40 4.15 -1.76 -16.78
CA GLU A 40 3.18 -2.82 -17.03
C GLU A 40 1.85 -2.58 -16.29
N LYS A 41 0.80 -3.31 -16.70
CA LYS A 41 -0.51 -3.28 -16.04
C LYS A 41 -0.79 -4.57 -15.30
N PHE A 42 -1.60 -4.47 -14.25
CA PHE A 42 -1.90 -5.56 -13.33
C PHE A 42 -3.41 -5.77 -13.19
N ASP A 43 -3.80 -6.99 -12.86
CA ASP A 43 -5.19 -7.30 -12.48
C ASP A 43 -5.44 -6.98 -11.02
N LEU A 44 -4.36 -6.90 -10.22
CA LEU A 44 -4.42 -6.62 -8.80
C LEU A 44 -3.19 -5.80 -8.37
N ILE A 45 -3.45 -4.70 -7.67
CA ILE A 45 -2.45 -3.91 -6.95
C ILE A 45 -2.76 -4.01 -5.46
N VAL A 46 -1.75 -4.37 -4.65
CA VAL A 46 -1.86 -4.46 -3.19
C VAL A 46 -0.82 -3.57 -2.56
N SER A 47 -1.22 -2.78 -1.56
CA SER A 47 -0.30 -1.92 -0.82
C SER A 47 -0.62 -1.88 0.67
N ASN A 48 0.42 -1.87 1.49
CA ASN A 48 0.38 -1.43 2.88
C ASN A 48 1.28 -0.19 2.98
N PRO A 49 0.77 0.99 2.62
CA PRO A 49 1.58 2.20 2.59
C PRO A 49 1.76 2.78 3.99
N PRO A 50 2.73 3.66 4.21
CA PRO A 50 2.81 4.45 5.44
C PRO A 50 1.50 5.21 5.68
N TYR A 51 0.98 5.15 6.89
CA TYR A 51 -0.31 5.76 7.27
C TYR A 51 -0.30 6.46 8.63
N ILE A 52 0.82 6.50 9.32
CA ILE A 52 0.92 7.15 10.64
C ILE A 52 1.35 8.60 10.44
N PRO A 53 0.56 9.59 10.89
CA PRO A 53 0.99 10.99 10.88
C PRO A 53 2.28 11.18 11.67
N LEU A 54 3.23 11.94 11.14
CA LEU A 54 4.50 12.20 11.82
C LEU A 54 4.29 12.85 13.21
N SER A 55 3.20 13.58 13.40
CA SER A 55 2.80 14.16 14.68
C SER A 55 2.53 13.13 15.79
N GLU A 56 2.20 11.89 15.43
CA GLU A 56 1.93 10.79 16.35
C GLU A 56 3.17 9.98 16.74
N LYS A 57 4.33 10.30 16.16
CA LYS A 57 5.58 9.56 16.40
C LYS A 57 5.93 9.36 17.89
N ALA A 58 5.60 10.32 18.73
CA ALA A 58 5.88 10.24 20.17
C ALA A 58 4.92 9.32 20.95
N THR A 59 3.80 8.91 20.36
CA THR A 59 2.72 8.14 21.02
C THR A 59 2.66 6.69 20.57
N ILE A 60 3.37 6.31 19.51
CA ILE A 60 3.38 4.94 18.99
C ILE A 60 4.13 3.99 19.94
N GLN A 61 3.75 2.72 19.87
CA GLN A 61 4.42 1.66 20.65
C GLN A 61 5.89 1.53 20.24
N LYS A 62 6.74 1.23 21.21
CA LYS A 62 8.20 1.13 21.00
C LYS A 62 8.57 0.09 19.93
N GLU A 63 7.81 -0.99 19.85
CA GLU A 63 8.02 -2.08 18.89
C GLU A 63 7.91 -1.57 17.45
N VAL A 64 6.99 -0.66 17.17
CA VAL A 64 6.79 -0.06 15.86
C VAL A 64 7.99 0.81 15.44
N THR A 65 8.71 1.39 16.41
CA THR A 65 9.87 2.26 16.12
C THR A 65 11.11 1.50 15.60
N PHE A 66 11.09 0.16 15.58
CA PHE A 66 12.15 -0.64 14.97
C PHE A 66 12.05 -0.67 13.44
N ASP A 67 10.87 -0.38 12.88
CA ASP A 67 10.70 -0.26 11.45
C ASP A 67 11.25 1.07 10.92
N PRO A 68 11.70 1.12 9.66
CA PRO A 68 12.18 2.36 9.07
C PRO A 68 11.12 3.46 9.07
N GLU A 69 11.47 4.68 9.47
CA GLU A 69 10.54 5.82 9.49
C GLU A 69 9.81 6.03 8.16
N LEU A 70 10.50 5.79 7.04
CA LEU A 70 9.94 5.90 5.71
C LEU A 70 8.79 4.90 5.44
N ALA A 71 8.79 3.77 6.14
CA ALA A 71 7.74 2.75 6.03
C ALA A 71 6.53 3.02 6.93
N LEU A 72 6.62 3.98 7.86
CA LEU A 72 5.62 4.21 8.90
C LEU A 72 4.90 5.54 8.74
N PHE A 73 5.65 6.63 8.48
CA PHE A 73 5.16 7.98 8.68
C PHE A 73 4.81 8.71 7.39
N THR A 74 3.74 9.51 7.48
CA THR A 74 3.33 10.46 6.46
C THR A 74 3.56 11.90 6.94
N LYS A 75 3.61 12.84 6.01
CA LYS A 75 3.79 14.26 6.31
C LYS A 75 2.47 14.98 6.62
N ASP A 76 1.38 14.44 6.14
CA ASP A 76 0.04 14.99 6.35
C ASP A 76 -0.52 14.62 7.73
N ALA A 77 -1.50 15.41 8.21
CA ALA A 77 -2.05 15.26 9.55
C ALA A 77 -3.01 14.06 9.71
N LYS A 78 -3.44 13.45 8.61
CA LYS A 78 -4.43 12.35 8.62
C LYS A 78 -3.85 11.00 8.21
N GLY A 79 -2.59 10.94 7.80
CA GLY A 79 -1.98 9.70 7.32
C GLY A 79 -2.50 9.25 5.94
N LEU A 80 -3.02 10.16 5.12
CA LEU A 80 -3.66 9.84 3.84
C LEU A 80 -2.79 10.10 2.61
N GLU A 81 -1.64 10.73 2.77
CA GLU A 81 -0.76 11.17 1.69
C GLU A 81 -0.50 10.08 0.63
N PHE A 82 -0.15 8.87 1.06
CA PHE A 82 0.14 7.78 0.14
C PHE A 82 -1.11 7.18 -0.48
N TYR A 83 -2.22 7.09 0.25
CA TYR A 83 -3.49 6.64 -0.31
C TYR A 83 -3.94 7.55 -1.45
N GLU A 84 -3.88 8.88 -1.26
CA GLU A 84 -4.24 9.84 -2.30
C GLU A 84 -3.42 9.65 -3.58
N LYS A 85 -2.10 9.50 -3.44
CA LYS A 85 -1.20 9.26 -4.57
C LYS A 85 -1.50 7.94 -5.26
N ILE A 86 -1.55 6.84 -4.50
CA ILE A 86 -1.75 5.50 -5.06
C ILE A 86 -3.12 5.38 -5.72
N ILE A 87 -4.20 5.84 -5.09
CA ILE A 87 -5.56 5.78 -5.65
C ILE A 87 -5.63 6.52 -6.98
N LYS A 88 -5.02 7.70 -7.06
CA LYS A 88 -5.01 8.51 -8.29
C LYS A 88 -4.23 7.85 -9.41
N GLU A 89 -3.06 7.28 -9.11
CA GLU A 89 -2.13 6.76 -10.11
C GLU A 89 -2.43 5.32 -10.52
N ALA A 90 -2.88 4.46 -9.60
CA ALA A 90 -3.09 3.03 -9.83
C ALA A 90 -4.04 2.73 -11.01
N LYS A 91 -4.96 3.65 -11.33
CA LYS A 91 -5.85 3.54 -12.51
C LYS A 91 -5.09 3.38 -13.84
N ASN A 92 -3.91 3.96 -13.92
CA ASN A 92 -3.08 3.88 -15.12
C ASN A 92 -2.39 2.51 -15.25
N TYR A 93 -2.25 1.81 -14.13
CA TYR A 93 -1.54 0.53 -14.00
C TYR A 93 -2.45 -0.66 -13.72
N LEU A 94 -3.76 -0.45 -13.62
CA LEU A 94 -4.75 -1.52 -13.56
C LEU A 94 -5.28 -1.88 -14.94
N ASN A 95 -5.48 -3.18 -15.17
CA ASN A 95 -6.26 -3.69 -16.27
C ASN A 95 -7.75 -3.36 -16.05
N LYS A 96 -8.55 -3.45 -17.11
CA LYS A 96 -10.01 -3.30 -17.02
C LYS A 96 -10.58 -4.30 -16.00
N ASN A 97 -11.39 -3.83 -15.08
CA ASN A 97 -11.94 -4.57 -13.95
C ASN A 97 -10.88 -5.06 -12.93
N GLY A 98 -9.68 -4.49 -12.95
CA GLY A 98 -8.65 -4.79 -11.96
C GLY A 98 -8.99 -4.22 -10.58
N TYR A 99 -8.31 -4.72 -9.57
CA TYR A 99 -8.57 -4.41 -8.17
C TYR A 99 -7.40 -3.67 -7.53
N LEU A 100 -7.73 -2.77 -6.62
CA LEU A 100 -6.80 -2.09 -5.72
C LEU A 100 -7.14 -2.48 -4.29
N LEU A 101 -6.16 -2.95 -3.53
CA LEU A 101 -6.29 -3.31 -2.12
C LEU A 101 -5.32 -2.49 -1.27
N PHE A 102 -5.83 -2.05 -0.12
CA PHE A 102 -5.01 -1.39 0.90
C PHE A 102 -5.16 -2.06 2.26
N GLU A 103 -4.06 -2.19 3.00
CA GLU A 103 -4.13 -2.16 4.46
C GLU A 103 -4.26 -0.68 4.88
N MET A 104 -5.00 -0.43 5.97
CA MET A 104 -5.22 0.93 6.47
C MET A 104 -5.11 1.03 8.00
N GLY A 105 -4.79 2.22 8.47
CA GLY A 105 -4.79 2.57 9.87
C GLY A 105 -6.20 2.63 10.46
N ILE A 106 -6.26 2.69 11.80
CA ILE A 106 -7.51 2.83 12.54
C ILE A 106 -8.14 4.18 12.17
N ASP A 107 -9.48 4.19 12.04
CA ASP A 107 -10.31 5.38 11.76
C ASP A 107 -10.07 6.06 10.39
N GLN A 108 -9.37 5.39 9.44
CA GLN A 108 -9.15 5.93 8.10
C GLN A 108 -10.13 5.42 7.04
N SER A 109 -10.98 4.43 7.37
CA SER A 109 -11.84 3.75 6.38
C SER A 109 -12.80 4.67 5.64
N LYS A 110 -13.34 5.66 6.32
CA LYS A 110 -14.29 6.62 5.73
C LYS A 110 -13.61 7.49 4.67
N GLU A 111 -12.48 8.10 5.02
CA GLU A 111 -11.72 8.97 4.11
C GLU A 111 -11.18 8.19 2.91
N ILE A 112 -10.66 6.98 3.13
CA ILE A 112 -10.15 6.12 2.05
C ILE A 112 -11.30 5.72 1.11
N LYS A 113 -12.48 5.39 1.64
CA LYS A 113 -13.66 5.10 0.83
C LYS A 113 -14.08 6.30 0.00
N GLU A 114 -14.15 7.49 0.58
CA GLU A 114 -14.47 8.73 -0.14
C GLU A 114 -13.45 9.04 -1.24
N LEU A 115 -12.15 8.82 -0.98
CA LEU A 115 -11.09 8.96 -1.98
C LEU A 115 -11.28 7.99 -3.15
N LEU A 116 -11.59 6.73 -2.88
CA LEU A 116 -11.84 5.72 -3.90
C LEU A 116 -13.06 6.08 -4.76
N GLU A 117 -14.20 6.44 -4.13
CA GLU A 117 -15.43 6.84 -4.81
C GLU A 117 -15.21 8.07 -5.72
N THR A 118 -14.56 9.11 -5.18
CA THR A 118 -14.25 10.36 -5.91
C THR A 118 -13.34 10.10 -7.12
N ASN A 119 -12.46 9.11 -7.02
CA ASN A 119 -11.58 8.72 -8.12
C ASN A 119 -12.21 7.70 -9.08
N GLY A 120 -13.49 7.36 -8.93
CA GLY A 120 -14.25 6.54 -9.88
C GLY A 120 -14.08 5.03 -9.69
N TYR A 121 -13.55 4.57 -8.58
CA TYR A 121 -13.56 3.17 -8.21
C TYR A 121 -14.97 2.72 -7.82
N LYS A 122 -15.26 1.45 -8.01
CA LYS A 122 -16.56 0.81 -7.76
C LYS A 122 -16.37 -0.43 -6.89
N ASN A 123 -17.49 -1.04 -6.48
CA ASN A 123 -17.47 -2.29 -5.71
C ASN A 123 -16.52 -2.19 -4.50
N ILE A 124 -16.62 -1.07 -3.77
CA ILE A 124 -15.74 -0.77 -2.65
C ILE A 124 -16.21 -1.55 -1.43
N GLU A 125 -15.33 -2.37 -0.88
CA GLU A 125 -15.54 -3.17 0.31
C GLU A 125 -14.54 -2.78 1.39
N ILE A 126 -15.01 -2.70 2.63
CA ILE A 126 -14.15 -2.52 3.82
C ILE A 126 -14.23 -3.81 4.63
N ILE A 127 -13.09 -4.41 4.89
CA ILE A 127 -12.97 -5.67 5.63
C ILE A 127 -12.33 -5.39 6.98
N LYS A 128 -12.92 -5.98 8.01
CA LYS A 128 -12.44 -5.88 9.38
C LYS A 128 -11.44 -6.99 9.70
N ASP A 129 -10.55 -6.69 10.63
CA ASP A 129 -9.67 -7.69 11.23
C ASP A 129 -10.40 -8.52 12.31
N LEU A 130 -9.66 -9.41 12.97
CA LEU A 130 -10.23 -10.27 14.03
C LEU A 130 -10.66 -9.49 15.29
N ALA A 131 -10.24 -8.24 15.43
CA ALA A 131 -10.65 -7.33 16.50
C ALA A 131 -11.83 -6.44 16.10
N GLU A 132 -12.49 -6.71 14.97
CA GLU A 132 -13.61 -5.94 14.41
C GLU A 132 -13.25 -4.49 14.03
N ILE A 133 -11.95 -4.24 13.76
CA ILE A 133 -11.44 -2.95 13.31
C ILE A 133 -11.32 -2.97 11.79
N ASP A 134 -11.80 -1.92 11.13
CA ASP A 134 -11.63 -1.74 9.67
C ASP A 134 -10.14 -1.76 9.31
N ARG A 135 -9.73 -2.71 8.46
CA ARG A 135 -8.31 -2.95 8.21
C ARG A 135 -7.94 -3.05 6.73
N VAL A 136 -8.83 -3.50 5.88
CA VAL A 136 -8.55 -3.64 4.45
C VAL A 136 -9.63 -2.95 3.64
N ALA A 137 -9.22 -2.12 2.69
CA ALA A 137 -10.09 -1.58 1.65
C ALA A 137 -9.83 -2.30 0.33
N ILE A 138 -10.89 -2.74 -0.34
CA ILE A 138 -10.86 -3.33 -1.68
C ILE A 138 -11.70 -2.46 -2.60
N ALA A 139 -11.19 -2.17 -3.80
CA ALA A 139 -11.93 -1.40 -4.79
C ALA A 139 -11.62 -1.88 -6.20
N GLN A 140 -12.59 -1.78 -7.11
CA GLN A 140 -12.47 -2.17 -8.50
C GLN A 140 -12.51 -0.94 -9.42
N ILE A 141 -11.69 -0.93 -10.48
CA ILE A 141 -11.74 0.11 -11.50
C ILE A 141 -12.76 -0.20 -12.59
#